data_c662ab616f0f843ed4b983b020bc53fe
#
_entry.id   c662ab616f0f843ed4b983b020bc53fe
#
_cell.length_a   1.000
_cell.length_b   1.000
_cell.length_c   1.000
_cell.angle_alpha   90.00
_cell.angle_beta   90.00
_cell.angle_gamma   90.00
#
_symmetry.space_group_name_H-M   'P 1'
#
loop_
_entity.id
_entity.type
_entity.pdbx_description
1 polymer ?
#
loop_
_entity_poly.entity_id
_entity_poly.type
_entity_poly.pdbx_seq_one_letter_code
_entity_poly.pdbx_strand_id
1 'polypeptide(L)'
;MDRTTIDNKVALKRDALSHASTKDIELYLKKVSETVEVLNAYKDLAVSILDGRVEIAGTDDILTLYRRVAETRAQIEPSLMNEGQIAQAVQFAHKEVDVGGWTKFMTVTNAKKVFGKTEAEAIIYNKPIKAQFKLRED
;
A
#
# COMPACT_ATOMS: atom_id res chain seq x y z
N MET A 1 15.77 8.23 -8.97
CA MET A 1 17.09 7.53 -9.00
C MET A 1 16.97 6.30 -9.87
N ASP A 2 17.83 6.13 -10.84
CA ASP A 2 17.73 4.97 -11.72
C ASP A 2 18.25 3.69 -11.05
N ARG A 3 17.89 2.55 -11.61
CA ARG A 3 18.23 1.23 -11.05
C ARG A 3 19.75 0.99 -11.04
N THR A 4 20.47 1.44 -12.07
CA THR A 4 21.92 1.28 -12.15
C THR A 4 22.63 1.97 -11.00
N THR A 5 22.24 3.19 -10.66
CA THR A 5 22.80 3.92 -9.52
C THR A 5 22.53 3.18 -8.21
N ILE A 6 21.33 2.65 -8.03
CA ILE A 6 20.97 1.86 -6.85
C ILE A 6 21.85 0.60 -6.77
N ASP A 7 21.96 -0.13 -7.87
CA ASP A 7 22.74 -1.39 -7.91
C ASP A 7 24.21 -1.15 -7.62
N ASN A 8 24.78 -0.05 -8.12
CA ASN A 8 26.18 0.32 -7.84
C ASN A 8 26.39 0.62 -6.35
N LYS A 9 25.48 1.35 -5.73
CA LYS A 9 25.54 1.63 -4.28
C LYS A 9 25.40 0.37 -3.44
N VAL A 10 24.52 -0.54 -3.84
CA VAL A 10 24.35 -1.83 -3.17
C VAL A 10 25.62 -2.69 -3.29
N ALA A 11 26.24 -2.73 -4.47
CA ALA A 11 27.48 -3.49 -4.68
C ALA A 11 28.61 -3.01 -3.78
N LEU A 12 28.82 -1.69 -3.67
CA LEU A 12 29.80 -1.12 -2.78
C LEU A 12 29.54 -1.47 -1.31
N LYS A 13 28.28 -1.41 -0.89
CA LYS A 13 27.91 -1.74 0.48
C LYS A 13 28.06 -3.24 0.75
N ARG A 14 27.80 -4.10 -0.23
CA ARG A 14 27.98 -5.55 -0.11
C ARG A 14 29.45 -5.89 0.20
N ASP A 15 30.38 -5.26 -0.50
CA ASP A 15 31.79 -5.48 -0.25
C ASP A 15 32.19 -5.10 1.18
N ALA A 16 31.72 -3.98 1.68
CA ALA A 16 31.96 -3.54 3.06
C ALA A 16 31.34 -4.48 4.09
N LEU A 17 30.10 -4.90 3.88
CA LEU A 17 29.36 -5.73 4.84
C LEU A 17 29.84 -7.18 4.84
N SER A 18 30.30 -7.72 3.72
CA SER A 18 30.76 -9.12 3.65
C SER A 18 31.96 -9.42 4.54
N HIS A 19 32.73 -8.40 4.90
CA HIS A 19 33.88 -8.51 5.79
C HIS A 19 33.59 -8.12 7.24
N ALA A 20 32.40 -7.67 7.53
CA ALA A 20 31.98 -7.27 8.88
C ALA A 20 31.60 -8.47 9.73
N SER A 21 31.68 -8.33 11.05
CA SER A 21 31.18 -9.35 11.97
C SER A 21 29.66 -9.45 11.90
N THR A 22 29.11 -10.61 12.29
CA THR A 22 27.66 -10.80 12.34
C THR A 22 26.98 -9.74 13.20
N LYS A 23 27.57 -9.42 14.35
CA LYS A 23 27.03 -8.37 15.23
C LYS A 23 27.03 -7.00 14.57
N ASP A 24 28.07 -6.66 13.85
CA ASP A 24 28.15 -5.37 13.15
C ASP A 24 27.11 -5.29 12.03
N ILE A 25 26.85 -6.38 11.33
CA ILE A 25 25.78 -6.46 10.33
C ILE A 25 24.40 -6.27 10.98
N GLU A 26 24.17 -6.89 12.13
CA GLU A 26 22.92 -6.70 12.89
C GLU A 26 22.73 -5.24 13.32
N LEU A 27 23.79 -4.61 13.83
CA LEU A 27 23.74 -3.20 14.23
C LEU A 27 23.51 -2.28 13.03
N TYR A 28 24.11 -2.59 11.90
CA TYR A 28 23.86 -1.88 10.66
C TYR A 28 22.41 -2.00 10.21
N LEU A 29 21.86 -3.22 10.25
CA LEU A 29 20.46 -3.46 9.91
C LEU A 29 19.51 -2.66 10.81
N LYS A 30 19.78 -2.65 12.11
CA LYS A 30 19.00 -1.86 13.07
C LYS A 30 19.03 -0.37 12.72
N LYS A 31 20.21 0.16 12.47
CA LYS A 31 20.40 1.57 12.12
C LYS A 31 19.68 1.94 10.82
N VAL A 32 19.79 1.09 9.81
CA VAL A 32 19.09 1.30 8.53
C VAL A 32 17.57 1.30 8.72
N SER A 33 17.06 0.34 9.49
CA SER A 33 15.63 0.23 9.75
C SER A 33 15.10 1.47 10.48
N GLU A 34 15.80 1.96 11.48
CA GLU A 34 15.45 3.20 12.18
C GLU A 34 15.49 4.42 11.25
N THR A 35 16.51 4.49 10.38
CA THR A 35 16.62 5.57 9.41
C THR A 35 15.48 5.55 8.40
N VAL A 36 15.09 4.36 7.93
CA VAL A 36 13.94 4.21 7.02
C VAL A 36 12.65 4.70 7.67
N GLU A 37 12.42 4.39 8.94
CA GLU A 37 11.25 4.88 9.68
C GLU A 37 11.21 6.41 9.71
N VAL A 38 12.35 7.04 10.03
CA VAL A 38 12.46 8.51 10.06
C VAL A 38 12.23 9.10 8.67
N LEU A 39 12.84 8.52 7.65
CA LEU A 39 12.69 9.00 6.27
C LEU A 39 11.24 8.83 5.77
N ASN A 40 10.57 7.76 6.14
CA ASN A 40 9.16 7.56 5.81
C ASN A 40 8.28 8.62 6.51
N ALA A 41 8.59 8.96 7.75
CA ALA A 41 7.89 10.03 8.45
C ALA A 41 8.09 11.39 7.76
N TYR A 42 9.30 11.69 7.31
CA TYR A 42 9.57 12.91 6.54
C TYR A 42 8.84 12.92 5.19
N LYS A 43 8.79 11.79 4.53
CA LYS A 43 8.04 11.64 3.28
C LYS A 43 6.55 11.91 3.51
N ASP A 44 5.97 11.34 4.55
CA ASP A 44 4.57 11.55 4.91
C ASP A 44 4.28 13.01 5.23
N LEU A 45 5.19 13.68 5.92
CA LEU A 45 5.07 15.10 6.22
C LEU A 45 5.06 15.93 4.92
N ALA A 46 5.97 15.66 4.01
CA ALA A 46 6.04 16.36 2.72
C ALA A 46 4.76 16.15 1.90
N VAL A 47 4.28 14.91 1.84
CA VAL A 47 3.01 14.59 1.16
C VAL A 47 1.84 15.34 1.78
N SER A 48 1.76 15.40 3.09
CA SER A 48 0.70 16.11 3.80
C SER A 48 0.71 17.61 3.49
N ILE A 49 1.90 18.22 3.46
CA ILE A 49 2.05 19.65 3.15
C ILE A 49 1.65 19.92 1.69
N LEU A 50 2.12 19.09 0.75
CA LEU A 50 1.75 19.25 -0.66
C LEU A 50 0.25 19.05 -0.87
N ASP A 51 -0.34 18.07 -0.21
CA ASP A 51 -1.78 17.83 -0.30
C ASP A 51 -2.58 19.05 0.17
N GLY A 52 -2.18 19.67 1.29
CA GLY A 52 -2.79 20.89 1.78
C GLY A 52 -2.67 22.05 0.80
N ARG A 53 -1.52 22.22 0.14
CA ARG A 53 -1.32 23.27 -0.84
C ARG A 53 -2.15 23.05 -2.11
N VAL A 54 -2.26 21.81 -2.57
CA VAL A 54 -3.11 21.47 -3.72
C VAL A 54 -4.59 21.69 -3.40
N GLU A 55 -5.02 21.36 -2.19
CA GLU A 55 -6.40 21.62 -1.73
C GLU A 55 -6.72 23.12 -1.75
N ILE A 56 -5.83 23.96 -1.24
CA ILE A 56 -6.01 25.40 -1.23
C ILE A 56 -6.04 25.97 -2.64
N ALA A 57 -5.17 25.47 -3.52
CA ALA A 57 -5.11 25.91 -4.91
C ALA A 57 -6.28 25.42 -5.75
N GLY A 58 -6.91 24.32 -5.37
CA GLY A 58 -7.99 23.67 -6.13
C GLY A 58 -7.53 22.93 -7.36
N THR A 59 -6.22 22.82 -7.60
CA THR A 59 -5.63 22.13 -8.73
C THR A 59 -4.21 21.67 -8.39
N ASP A 60 -3.72 20.62 -9.06
CA ASP A 60 -2.34 20.18 -8.93
C ASP A 60 -1.39 20.84 -9.96
N ASP A 61 -1.88 21.79 -10.76
CA ASP A 61 -1.06 22.55 -11.72
C ASP A 61 0.04 23.38 -11.04
N ILE A 62 -0.09 23.63 -9.74
CA ILE A 62 0.96 24.30 -8.95
C ILE A 62 2.20 23.42 -8.79
N LEU A 63 2.10 22.11 -9.03
CA LEU A 63 3.20 21.17 -8.89
C LEU A 63 3.99 21.11 -10.19
N THR A 64 5.31 21.10 -10.08
CA THR A 64 6.21 21.02 -11.25
C THR A 64 6.65 19.59 -11.54
N LEU A 65 7.07 18.86 -10.49
CA LEU A 65 7.65 17.50 -10.64
C LEU A 65 6.65 16.39 -10.43
N TYR A 66 5.60 16.64 -9.66
CA TYR A 66 4.64 15.62 -9.25
C TYR A 66 3.25 15.95 -9.76
N ARG A 67 2.41 14.94 -9.84
CA ARG A 67 0.96 15.07 -9.98
C ARG A 67 0.29 14.40 -8.81
N ARG A 68 -0.82 14.96 -8.35
CA ARG A 68 -1.63 14.35 -7.30
C ARG A 68 -2.52 13.27 -7.91
N VAL A 69 -2.55 12.12 -7.28
CA VAL A 69 -3.46 11.04 -7.63
C VAL A 69 -4.41 10.85 -6.47
N ALA A 70 -5.67 11.23 -6.68
CA ALA A 70 -6.72 10.91 -5.73
C ALA A 70 -7.13 9.46 -5.99
N GLU A 71 -6.88 8.58 -5.04
CA GLU A 71 -7.21 7.17 -5.16
C GLU A 71 -8.25 6.77 -4.14
N THR A 72 -9.14 5.88 -4.56
CA THR A 72 -10.00 5.14 -3.66
C THR A 72 -9.57 3.68 -3.71
N ARG A 73 -9.72 3.00 -2.61
CA ARG A 73 -9.43 1.57 -2.52
C ARG A 73 -10.76 0.81 -2.45
N ALA A 74 -11.01 -0.02 -3.45
CA ALA A 74 -12.16 -0.92 -3.44
C ALA A 74 -11.96 -2.00 -2.37
N GLN A 75 -12.95 -2.15 -1.49
CA GLN A 75 -12.95 -3.20 -0.49
C GLN A 75 -14.36 -3.71 -0.28
N ILE A 76 -14.48 -4.93 0.21
CA ILE A 76 -15.76 -5.50 0.57
C ILE A 76 -16.22 -4.89 1.89
N GLU A 77 -17.48 -4.39 1.91
CA GLU A 77 -18.08 -3.81 3.11
C GLU A 77 -19.07 -4.80 3.71
N PRO A 78 -18.75 -5.44 4.86
CA PRO A 78 -19.65 -6.44 5.45
C PRO A 78 -21.05 -5.91 5.77
N SER A 79 -21.18 -4.64 6.09
CA SER A 79 -22.50 -4.06 6.40
C SER A 79 -23.43 -3.99 5.19
N LEU A 80 -22.90 -4.10 3.96
CA LEU A 80 -23.69 -4.16 2.74
C LEU A 80 -24.10 -5.58 2.35
N MET A 81 -23.58 -6.59 3.08
CA MET A 81 -23.84 -8.00 2.79
C MET A 81 -25.10 -8.47 3.54
N ASN A 82 -25.86 -9.34 2.89
CA ASN A 82 -26.98 -10.04 3.53
C ASN A 82 -26.49 -11.32 4.22
N GLU A 83 -27.36 -11.96 4.99
CA GLU A 83 -27.01 -13.17 5.77
C GLU A 83 -26.57 -14.33 4.87
N GLY A 84 -27.22 -14.50 3.71
CA GLY A 84 -26.81 -15.54 2.75
C GLY A 84 -25.43 -15.33 2.19
N GLN A 85 -25.08 -14.10 1.88
CA GLN A 85 -23.73 -13.73 1.39
C GLN A 85 -22.68 -13.94 2.46
N ILE A 86 -22.96 -13.58 3.70
CA ILE A 86 -22.06 -13.82 4.83
C ILE A 86 -21.83 -15.32 5.01
N ALA A 87 -22.88 -16.13 4.96
CA ALA A 87 -22.78 -17.59 5.06
C ALA A 87 -21.90 -18.17 3.95
N GLN A 88 -22.06 -17.72 2.71
CA GLN A 88 -21.22 -18.15 1.59
C GLN A 88 -19.76 -17.72 1.76
N ALA A 89 -19.53 -16.51 2.26
CA ALA A 89 -18.19 -16.01 2.53
C ALA A 89 -17.48 -16.83 3.61
N VAL A 90 -18.19 -17.20 4.66
CA VAL A 90 -17.67 -18.06 5.74
C VAL A 90 -17.29 -19.45 5.18
N GLN A 91 -18.16 -20.05 4.36
CA GLN A 91 -17.84 -21.33 3.71
C GLN A 91 -16.62 -21.23 2.81
N PHE A 92 -16.51 -20.16 2.04
CA PHE A 92 -15.36 -19.94 1.18
C PHE A 92 -14.06 -19.84 2.00
N ALA A 93 -14.06 -19.07 3.09
CA ALA A 93 -12.91 -18.92 3.96
C ALA A 93 -12.46 -20.26 4.56
N HIS A 94 -13.39 -21.12 4.98
CA HIS A 94 -13.08 -22.43 5.51
C HIS A 94 -12.50 -23.40 4.47
N LYS A 95 -12.90 -23.26 3.20
CA LYS A 95 -12.35 -24.10 2.12
C LYS A 95 -10.93 -23.70 1.74
N GLU A 96 -10.66 -22.41 1.71
CA GLU A 96 -9.37 -21.88 1.24
C GLU A 96 -8.29 -21.92 2.32
N VAL A 97 -8.65 -21.60 3.55
CA VAL A 97 -7.69 -21.50 4.64
C VAL A 97 -8.35 -21.95 5.95
N ASP A 98 -7.67 -22.80 6.68
CA ASP A 98 -8.09 -23.23 8.01
C ASP A 98 -7.81 -22.16 9.05
N VAL A 99 -8.40 -20.97 8.88
CA VAL A 99 -8.19 -19.83 9.78
C VAL A 99 -9.49 -19.08 10.00
N GLY A 100 -9.75 -18.69 11.24
CA GLY A 100 -10.88 -17.84 11.57
C GLY A 100 -10.78 -16.46 10.91
N GLY A 101 -11.92 -15.81 10.68
CA GLY A 101 -11.97 -14.46 10.11
C GLY A 101 -12.16 -14.44 8.60
N TRP A 102 -13.34 -14.80 8.15
CA TRP A 102 -13.70 -14.81 6.73
C TRP A 102 -13.46 -13.47 6.03
N THR A 103 -13.55 -12.36 6.75
CA THR A 103 -13.34 -11.01 6.19
C THR A 103 -11.95 -10.81 5.59
N LYS A 104 -10.95 -11.51 6.12
CA LYS A 104 -9.58 -11.45 5.59
C LYS A 104 -9.47 -12.08 4.20
N PHE A 105 -10.33 -13.05 3.89
CA PHE A 105 -10.32 -13.79 2.64
C PHE A 105 -11.32 -13.25 1.63
N MET A 106 -12.24 -12.38 2.04
CA MET A 106 -13.23 -11.81 1.14
C MET A 106 -12.67 -10.53 0.51
N THR A 107 -11.68 -10.71 -0.36
CA THR A 107 -11.16 -9.66 -1.22
C THR A 107 -12.17 -9.38 -2.36
N VAL A 108 -11.98 -8.28 -3.07
CA VAL A 108 -12.80 -7.96 -4.25
C VAL A 108 -12.74 -9.09 -5.29
N THR A 109 -11.54 -9.63 -5.54
CA THR A 109 -11.35 -10.75 -6.48
C THR A 109 -12.12 -11.99 -6.03
N ASN A 110 -12.02 -12.36 -4.76
CA ASN A 110 -12.71 -13.53 -4.21
C ASN A 110 -14.24 -13.32 -4.19
N ALA A 111 -14.71 -12.12 -3.87
CA ALA A 111 -16.13 -11.81 -3.93
C ALA A 111 -16.71 -12.00 -5.33
N LYS A 112 -15.99 -11.61 -6.37
CA LYS A 112 -16.41 -11.83 -7.76
C LYS A 112 -16.46 -13.32 -8.12
N LYS A 113 -15.57 -14.14 -7.56
CA LYS A 113 -15.60 -15.60 -7.74
C LYS A 113 -16.80 -16.25 -7.04
N VAL A 114 -17.11 -15.81 -5.82
CA VAL A 114 -18.17 -16.41 -4.99
C VAL A 114 -19.56 -15.96 -5.42
N PHE A 115 -19.74 -14.67 -5.65
CA PHE A 115 -21.06 -14.05 -5.89
C PHE A 115 -21.33 -13.67 -7.34
N GLY A 116 -20.32 -13.64 -8.19
CA GLY A 116 -20.39 -13.07 -9.51
C GLY A 116 -20.19 -11.56 -9.51
N LYS A 117 -19.91 -10.99 -10.69
CA LYS A 117 -19.52 -9.58 -10.84
C LYS A 117 -20.59 -8.61 -10.33
N THR A 118 -21.83 -8.79 -10.76
CA THR A 118 -22.93 -7.85 -10.44
C THR A 118 -23.25 -7.83 -8.95
N GLU A 119 -23.36 -9.00 -8.32
CA GLU A 119 -23.66 -9.11 -6.89
C GLU A 119 -22.48 -8.62 -6.05
N ALA A 120 -21.24 -8.90 -6.47
CA ALA A 120 -20.05 -8.41 -5.79
C ALA A 120 -19.97 -6.87 -5.81
N GLU A 121 -20.28 -6.23 -6.93
CA GLU A 121 -20.26 -4.77 -7.05
C GLU A 121 -21.19 -4.08 -6.05
N ALA A 122 -22.33 -4.71 -5.69
CA ALA A 122 -23.27 -4.17 -4.71
C ALA A 122 -22.72 -4.10 -3.29
N ILE A 123 -21.69 -4.89 -2.96
CA ILE A 123 -21.09 -4.96 -1.61
C ILE A 123 -19.68 -4.36 -1.57
N ILE A 124 -19.23 -3.72 -2.65
CA ILE A 124 -17.96 -3.02 -2.70
C ILE A 124 -18.13 -1.58 -2.26
N TYR A 125 -17.26 -1.14 -1.38
CA TYR A 125 -17.11 0.23 -0.95
C TYR A 125 -15.75 0.76 -1.39
N ASN A 126 -15.76 1.91 -2.06
CA ASN A 126 -14.54 2.57 -2.48
C ASN A 126 -14.07 3.51 -1.37
N LYS A 127 -13.25 2.98 -0.47
CA LYS A 127 -12.72 3.72 0.66
C LYS A 127 -11.73 4.79 0.17
N PRO A 128 -11.93 6.07 0.53
CA PRO A 128 -10.91 7.08 0.27
C PRO A 128 -9.62 6.72 1.00
N ILE A 129 -8.51 6.70 0.28
CA ILE A 129 -7.19 6.51 0.86
C ILE A 129 -6.42 7.81 0.81
N LYS A 130 -5.32 7.86 1.56
CA LYS A 130 -4.43 9.02 1.58
C LYS A 130 -3.99 9.35 0.15
N ALA A 131 -4.06 10.64 -0.23
CA ALA A 131 -3.62 11.10 -1.54
C ALA A 131 -2.16 10.73 -1.79
N GLN A 132 -1.88 10.29 -3.00
CA GLN A 132 -0.54 9.95 -3.45
C GLN A 132 -0.05 10.97 -4.47
N PHE A 133 1.25 11.17 -4.50
CA PHE A 133 1.91 12.00 -5.49
C PHE A 133 2.81 11.10 -6.35
N LYS A 134 2.66 11.23 -7.66
CA LYS A 134 3.49 10.50 -8.64
C LYS A 134 4.29 11.49 -9.45
N LEU A 135 5.52 11.13 -9.81
CA LEU A 135 6.34 11.93 -10.70
C LEU A 135 5.65 12.09 -12.05
N ARG A 136 5.69 13.29 -12.58
CA ARG A 136 5.20 13.57 -13.93
C ARG A 136 6.13 12.88 -14.91
N GLU A 137 5.56 12.21 -15.89
CA GLU A 137 6.32 11.66 -17.00
C GLU A 137 6.51 12.74 -18.06
N ASP A 138 7.70 12.80 -18.62
CA ASP A 138 8.02 13.72 -19.70
C ASP A 138 7.43 13.25 -21.03
#